data_44302da6663c0f950204fefba8b77d2b
#
_entry.id   44302da6663c0f950204fefba8b77d2b
#
_cell.length_a   1.000
_cell.length_b   1.000
_cell.length_c   1.000
_cell.angle_alpha   90.00
_cell.angle_beta   90.00
_cell.angle_gamma   90.00
#
_symmetry.space_group_name_H-M   'P 1'
#
loop_
_entity.id
_entity.type
_entity.pdbx_description
1 polymer ?
#
loop_
_entity_poly.entity_id
_entity_poly.type
_entity_poly.pdbx_seq_one_letter_code
_entity_poly.pdbx_strand_id
1 'polypeptide(L)'
;ASLYTTSVTVPVFLAVCLLSVALGFGIALVYRKISGEGGTMASALTVLPFLVQLVILLVNGNLGAGVAVAGAFSLVRFRSAPGSARDIMAIFLAMTVGLCCGMGYCAMAVLAAVVTCGILLLQGGQTADARERDIRVTVPENLDYSTLFSDLFAEHTNSYKLLRVKTVNMGSLYSLHYRVTLKDTD
;
A
#
# COMPACT_ATOMS: atom_id res chain seq x y z
N ALA A 1 16.66 23.48 -6.55
CA ALA A 1 18.06 23.32 -6.13
C ALA A 1 18.13 22.29 -5.00
N SER A 2 19.15 21.42 -5.02
CA SER A 2 19.39 20.44 -3.95
C SER A 2 19.92 21.17 -2.71
N LEU A 3 19.49 20.72 -1.50
CA LEU A 3 20.02 21.24 -0.23
C LEU A 3 21.44 20.76 0.07
N TYR A 4 21.92 19.73 -0.63
CA TYR A 4 23.23 19.12 -0.43
C TYR A 4 24.21 19.61 -1.50
N THR A 5 24.59 20.89 -1.46
CA THR A 5 25.47 21.46 -2.50
C THR A 5 26.97 21.18 -2.27
N THR A 6 27.43 20.96 -1.04
CA THR A 6 28.87 20.74 -0.77
C THR A 6 29.18 19.82 0.41
N SER A 7 28.34 19.77 1.42
CA SER A 7 28.46 18.85 2.57
C SER A 7 27.13 18.77 3.30
N VAL A 8 26.81 17.57 3.79
CA VAL A 8 25.61 17.36 4.61
C VAL A 8 25.90 17.88 6.01
N THR A 9 25.37 19.05 6.34
CA THR A 9 25.47 19.61 7.70
C THR A 9 24.48 18.89 8.61
N VAL A 10 24.89 18.50 9.83
CA VAL A 10 24.07 17.74 10.77
C VAL A 10 22.67 18.33 10.98
N PRO A 11 22.47 19.65 11.20
CA PRO A 11 21.13 20.21 11.38
C PRO A 11 20.27 20.09 10.11
N VAL A 12 20.84 20.22 8.92
CA VAL A 12 20.11 20.05 7.64
C VAL A 12 19.69 18.59 7.49
N PHE A 13 20.56 17.64 7.80
CA PHE A 13 20.24 16.22 7.79
C PHE A 13 19.05 15.91 8.72
N LEU A 14 19.10 16.37 9.96
CA LEU A 14 18.02 16.16 10.93
C LEU A 14 16.69 16.77 10.45
N ALA A 15 16.74 17.99 9.90
CA ALA A 15 15.55 18.65 9.34
C ALA A 15 14.92 17.84 8.19
N VAL A 16 15.74 17.32 7.28
CA VAL A 16 15.27 16.50 6.16
C VAL A 16 14.74 15.14 6.65
N CYS A 17 15.34 14.54 7.67
CA CYS A 17 14.82 13.32 8.30
C CYS A 17 13.43 13.55 8.92
N LEU A 18 13.26 14.64 9.66
CA LEU A 18 11.96 14.98 10.23
C LEU A 18 10.90 15.22 9.15
N LEU A 19 11.29 15.94 8.08
CA LEU A 19 10.41 16.16 6.93
C LEU A 19 9.98 14.85 6.26
N SER A 20 10.93 13.93 6.07
CA SER A 20 10.66 12.62 5.44
C SER A 20 9.68 11.80 6.27
N VAL A 21 9.85 11.74 7.59
CA VAL A 21 8.92 11.05 8.51
C VAL A 21 7.56 11.75 8.52
N ALA A 22 7.51 13.08 8.55
CA ALA A 22 6.27 13.85 8.53
C ALA A 22 5.46 13.60 7.24
N LEU A 23 6.14 13.57 6.08
CA LEU A 23 5.51 13.25 4.80
C LEU A 23 5.03 11.80 4.77
N GLY A 24 5.83 10.85 5.28
CA GLY A 24 5.42 9.44 5.42
C GLY A 24 4.18 9.28 6.29
N PHE A 25 4.12 9.99 7.40
CA PHE A 25 2.94 10.01 8.27
C PHE A 25 1.71 10.61 7.56
N GLY A 26 1.90 11.70 6.81
CA GLY A 26 0.84 12.29 5.97
C GLY A 26 0.28 11.30 4.94
N ILE A 27 1.17 10.58 4.23
CA ILE A 27 0.78 9.51 3.28
C ILE A 27 0.00 8.40 4.01
N ALA A 28 0.47 7.97 5.18
CA ALA A 28 -0.18 6.94 5.98
C ALA A 28 -1.58 7.36 6.45
N LEU A 29 -1.78 8.62 6.83
CA LEU A 29 -3.11 9.15 7.21
C LEU A 29 -4.08 9.15 6.02
N VAL A 30 -3.63 9.61 4.86
CA VAL A 30 -4.44 9.58 3.63
C VAL A 30 -4.79 8.14 3.24
N TYR A 31 -3.80 7.24 3.31
CA TYR A 31 -4.00 5.83 3.04
C TYR A 31 -5.04 5.20 3.98
N ARG A 32 -4.94 5.43 5.29
CA ARG A 32 -5.93 4.94 6.28
C ARG A 32 -7.35 5.44 6.00
N LYS A 33 -7.47 6.70 5.62
CA LYS A 33 -8.78 7.29 5.30
C LYS A 33 -9.43 6.66 4.07
N ILE A 34 -8.62 6.23 3.09
CA ILE A 34 -9.10 5.67 1.83
C ILE A 34 -9.31 4.16 1.91
N SER A 35 -8.41 3.43 2.57
CA SER A 35 -8.43 1.96 2.59
C SER A 35 -9.28 1.37 3.71
N GLY A 36 -9.63 2.16 4.74
CA GLY A 36 -10.36 1.65 5.91
C GLY A 36 -9.59 0.62 6.74
N GLU A 37 -8.54 0.02 6.20
CA GLU A 37 -7.64 -0.94 6.84
C GLU A 37 -6.32 -0.23 7.15
N GLY A 38 -6.05 0.01 8.42
CA GLY A 38 -4.97 0.92 8.78
C GLY A 38 -3.78 0.34 9.52
N GLY A 39 -3.78 -0.96 9.83
CA GLY A 39 -2.81 -1.52 10.76
C GLY A 39 -1.34 -1.44 10.31
N THR A 40 -0.81 -2.55 9.84
CA THR A 40 0.61 -2.76 9.53
C THR A 40 1.09 -1.96 8.32
N MET A 41 0.22 -1.81 7.30
CA MET A 41 0.57 -1.10 6.06
C MET A 41 0.79 0.40 6.29
N ALA A 42 -0.08 1.05 7.08
CA ALA A 42 0.06 2.46 7.41
C ALA A 42 1.36 2.73 8.20
N SER A 43 1.72 1.84 9.13
CA SER A 43 2.98 1.94 9.87
C SER A 43 4.20 1.81 8.94
N ALA A 44 4.16 0.88 8.00
CA ALA A 44 5.20 0.71 7.00
C ALA A 44 5.37 1.96 6.12
N LEU A 45 4.27 2.56 5.66
CA LEU A 45 4.27 3.78 4.85
C LEU A 45 4.85 4.99 5.59
N THR A 46 4.71 5.05 6.92
CA THR A 46 5.30 6.11 7.75
C THR A 46 6.82 6.03 7.77
N VAL A 47 7.38 4.82 7.89
CA VAL A 47 8.82 4.61 8.06
C VAL A 47 9.56 4.49 6.73
N LEU A 48 8.89 4.03 5.68
CA LEU A 48 9.51 3.74 4.38
C LEU A 48 10.26 4.93 3.75
N PRO A 49 9.71 6.17 3.71
CA PRO A 49 10.44 7.31 3.15
C PRO A 49 11.74 7.59 3.88
N PHE A 50 11.75 7.47 5.20
CA PHE A 50 12.95 7.67 6.00
C PHE A 50 14.02 6.61 5.70
N LEU A 51 13.65 5.34 5.60
CA LEU A 51 14.59 4.27 5.24
C LEU A 51 15.17 4.46 3.85
N VAL A 52 14.34 4.80 2.87
CA VAL A 52 14.80 5.08 1.49
C VAL A 52 15.73 6.29 1.47
N GLN A 53 15.41 7.35 2.20
CA GLN A 53 16.28 8.53 2.34
C GLN A 53 17.67 8.14 2.87
N LEU A 54 17.75 7.32 3.91
CA LEU A 54 19.03 6.86 4.48
C LEU A 54 19.83 6.06 3.46
N VAL A 55 19.19 5.13 2.75
CA VAL A 55 19.85 4.33 1.71
C VAL A 55 20.44 5.23 0.62
N ILE A 56 19.67 6.20 0.12
CA ILE A 56 20.13 7.13 -0.91
C ILE A 56 21.29 7.98 -0.42
N LEU A 57 21.24 8.45 0.81
CA LEU A 57 22.32 9.23 1.40
C LEU A 57 23.64 8.43 1.51
N LEU A 58 23.54 7.13 1.90
CA LEU A 58 24.67 6.23 1.99
C LEU A 58 25.29 5.90 0.61
N VAL A 59 24.45 5.84 -0.42
CA VAL A 59 24.85 5.52 -1.80
C VAL A 59 25.38 6.76 -2.53
N ASN A 60 24.97 7.96 -2.09
CA ASN A 60 25.29 9.20 -2.79
C ASN A 60 26.82 9.42 -2.87
N GLY A 61 27.31 9.55 -4.10
CA GLY A 61 28.74 9.70 -4.39
C GLY A 61 29.55 8.41 -4.43
N ASN A 62 28.96 7.24 -4.14
CA ASN A 62 29.66 5.95 -4.15
C ASN A 62 28.95 4.92 -5.05
N LEU A 63 29.43 4.78 -6.29
CA LEU A 63 28.88 3.83 -7.26
C LEU A 63 28.94 2.38 -6.76
N GLY A 64 30.00 2.00 -6.04
CA GLY A 64 30.15 0.65 -5.49
C GLY A 64 29.09 0.33 -4.44
N ALA A 65 28.80 1.29 -3.55
CA ALA A 65 27.71 1.16 -2.58
C ALA A 65 26.35 1.07 -3.29
N GLY A 66 26.14 1.83 -4.37
CA GLY A 66 24.92 1.76 -5.19
C GLY A 66 24.66 0.38 -5.77
N VAL A 67 25.67 -0.23 -6.36
CA VAL A 67 25.58 -1.59 -6.92
C VAL A 67 25.34 -2.63 -5.80
N ALA A 68 26.03 -2.51 -4.66
CA ALA A 68 25.85 -3.42 -3.53
C ALA A 68 24.42 -3.36 -2.96
N VAL A 69 23.87 -2.15 -2.80
CA VAL A 69 22.50 -1.95 -2.33
C VAL A 69 21.49 -2.50 -3.34
N ALA A 70 21.67 -2.24 -4.64
CA ALA A 70 20.82 -2.79 -5.70
C ALA A 70 20.85 -4.33 -5.70
N GLY A 71 22.04 -4.93 -5.51
CA GLY A 71 22.21 -6.37 -5.37
C GLY A 71 21.48 -6.92 -4.14
N ALA A 72 21.62 -6.27 -2.99
CA ALA A 72 20.92 -6.66 -1.76
C ALA A 72 19.39 -6.60 -1.92
N PHE A 73 18.86 -5.53 -2.52
CA PHE A 73 17.40 -5.43 -2.77
C PHE A 73 16.89 -6.45 -3.77
N SER A 74 17.71 -6.88 -4.74
CA SER A 74 17.31 -7.94 -5.69
C SER A 74 17.09 -9.30 -5.01
N LEU A 75 17.74 -9.54 -3.87
CA LEU A 75 17.57 -10.74 -3.06
C LEU A 75 16.33 -10.68 -2.15
N VAL A 76 15.80 -9.48 -1.89
CA VAL A 76 14.58 -9.30 -1.10
C VAL A 76 13.38 -9.68 -1.94
N ARG A 77 12.99 -10.93 -1.83
CA ARG A 77 11.79 -11.44 -2.49
C ARG A 77 10.55 -11.09 -1.65
N PHE A 78 9.72 -10.19 -2.14
CA PHE A 78 8.39 -9.99 -1.55
C PHE A 78 7.56 -11.28 -1.74
N ARG A 79 7.44 -12.06 -0.68
CA ARG A 79 6.73 -13.34 -0.70
C ARG A 79 5.22 -13.18 -0.81
N SER A 80 4.69 -12.03 -0.44
CA SER A 80 3.28 -11.63 -0.61
C SER A 80 3.23 -10.34 -1.42
N ALA A 81 2.64 -10.41 -2.61
CA ALA A 81 2.35 -9.22 -3.38
C ALA A 81 1.39 -8.32 -2.56
N PRO A 82 1.57 -6.99 -2.60
CA PRO A 82 0.57 -6.08 -2.05
C PRO A 82 -0.80 -6.42 -2.61
N GLY A 83 -1.82 -6.44 -1.74
CA GLY A 83 -3.13 -6.99 -2.08
C GLY A 83 -3.90 -6.17 -3.11
N SER A 84 -3.68 -4.85 -3.16
CA SER A 84 -4.42 -3.94 -4.03
C SER A 84 -3.49 -3.01 -4.83
N ALA A 85 -4.00 -2.49 -5.95
CA ALA A 85 -3.29 -1.47 -6.74
C ALA A 85 -3.01 -0.20 -5.92
N ARG A 86 -3.85 0.11 -4.94
CA ARG A 86 -3.69 1.25 -4.03
C ARG A 86 -2.48 1.09 -3.12
N ASP A 87 -2.25 -0.13 -2.63
CA ASP A 87 -1.09 -0.45 -1.78
C ASP A 87 0.20 -0.21 -2.55
N ILE A 88 0.23 -0.68 -3.80
CA ILE A 88 1.37 -0.50 -4.70
C ILE A 88 1.64 1.00 -4.92
N MET A 89 0.60 1.78 -5.25
CA MET A 89 0.74 3.23 -5.46
C MET A 89 1.25 3.95 -4.20
N ALA A 90 0.72 3.60 -3.02
CA ALA A 90 1.15 4.20 -1.75
C ALA A 90 2.62 3.89 -1.44
N ILE A 91 3.09 2.66 -1.69
CA ILE A 91 4.49 2.27 -1.54
C ILE A 91 5.37 3.08 -2.49
N PHE A 92 5.01 3.16 -3.78
CA PHE A 92 5.80 3.92 -4.76
C PHE A 92 5.86 5.42 -4.42
N LEU A 93 4.77 5.99 -3.93
CA LEU A 93 4.76 7.38 -3.44
C LEU A 93 5.72 7.56 -2.27
N ALA A 94 5.67 6.69 -1.27
CA ALA A 94 6.55 6.74 -0.11
C ALA A 94 8.03 6.60 -0.51
N MET A 95 8.33 5.70 -1.46
CA MET A 95 9.68 5.55 -2.01
C MET A 95 10.13 6.82 -2.76
N THR A 96 9.28 7.41 -3.59
CA THR A 96 9.59 8.65 -4.34
C THR A 96 9.89 9.80 -3.40
N VAL A 97 9.11 9.97 -2.34
CA VAL A 97 9.34 10.98 -1.31
C VAL A 97 10.69 10.76 -0.62
N GLY A 98 11.01 9.51 -0.25
CA GLY A 98 12.30 9.17 0.34
C GLY A 98 13.49 9.46 -0.58
N LEU A 99 13.38 9.11 -1.88
CA LEU A 99 14.39 9.42 -2.91
C LEU A 99 14.63 10.92 -3.01
N CYS A 100 13.56 11.72 -3.12
CA CYS A 100 13.67 13.18 -3.23
C CYS A 100 14.32 13.79 -1.99
N CYS A 101 13.94 13.35 -0.80
CA CYS A 101 14.54 13.79 0.46
C CYS A 101 16.03 13.38 0.54
N GLY A 102 16.37 12.15 0.16
CA GLY A 102 17.75 11.66 0.15
C GLY A 102 18.69 12.43 -0.79
N MET A 103 18.14 12.91 -1.90
CA MET A 103 18.87 13.77 -2.85
C MET A 103 18.87 15.27 -2.47
N GLY A 104 18.14 15.64 -1.40
CA GLY A 104 18.01 17.03 -0.95
C GLY A 104 16.99 17.85 -1.75
N TYR A 105 16.14 17.24 -2.55
CA TYR A 105 15.05 17.90 -3.30
C TYR A 105 13.76 17.95 -2.51
N CYS A 106 13.77 18.56 -1.33
CA CYS A 106 12.63 18.59 -0.40
C CYS A 106 11.37 19.21 -1.01
N ALA A 107 11.51 20.26 -1.82
CA ALA A 107 10.38 20.88 -2.50
C ALA A 107 9.67 19.91 -3.45
N MET A 108 10.42 19.08 -4.17
CA MET A 108 9.86 18.04 -5.05
C MET A 108 9.17 16.93 -4.26
N ALA A 109 9.73 16.55 -3.10
CA ALA A 109 9.11 15.59 -2.20
C ALA A 109 7.72 16.05 -1.71
N VAL A 110 7.63 17.29 -1.26
CA VAL A 110 6.36 17.90 -0.81
C VAL A 110 5.37 17.99 -1.97
N LEU A 111 5.80 18.48 -3.13
CA LEU A 111 4.94 18.58 -4.31
C LEU A 111 4.40 17.22 -4.73
N ALA A 112 5.26 16.21 -4.85
CA ALA A 112 4.85 14.84 -5.20
C ALA A 112 3.85 14.27 -4.20
N ALA A 113 4.09 14.44 -2.89
CA ALA A 113 3.18 13.99 -1.85
C ALA A 113 1.82 14.69 -1.93
N VAL A 114 1.80 16.03 -2.05
CA VAL A 114 0.55 16.82 -2.11
C VAL A 114 -0.27 16.47 -3.35
N VAL A 115 0.36 16.44 -4.53
CA VAL A 115 -0.34 16.13 -5.80
C VAL A 115 -0.92 14.72 -5.76
N THR A 116 -0.12 13.73 -5.38
CA THR A 116 -0.57 12.33 -5.39
C THR A 116 -1.63 12.07 -4.31
N CYS A 117 -1.43 12.59 -3.09
CA CYS A 117 -2.44 12.49 -2.04
C CYS A 117 -3.74 13.23 -2.42
N GLY A 118 -3.64 14.38 -3.07
CA GLY A 118 -4.80 15.10 -3.61
C GLY A 118 -5.58 14.27 -4.63
N ILE A 119 -4.90 13.67 -5.59
CA ILE A 119 -5.53 12.76 -6.58
C ILE A 119 -6.18 11.57 -5.89
N LEU A 120 -5.50 10.94 -4.94
CA LEU A 120 -6.03 9.80 -4.19
C LEU A 120 -7.28 10.17 -3.39
N LEU A 121 -7.31 11.34 -2.77
CA LEU A 121 -8.48 11.83 -2.03
C LEU A 121 -9.65 12.13 -2.97
N LEU A 122 -9.40 12.70 -4.15
CA LEU A 122 -10.44 12.95 -5.15
C LEU A 122 -11.01 11.64 -5.72
N GLN A 123 -10.17 10.64 -5.94
CA GLN A 123 -10.59 9.32 -6.39
C GLN A 123 -11.19 8.48 -5.25
N GLY A 124 -10.79 8.73 -4.02
CA GLY A 124 -11.24 8.03 -2.82
C GLY A 124 -12.72 8.21 -2.49
N GLY A 125 -13.38 9.25 -3.06
CA GLY A 125 -14.83 9.44 -2.97
C GLY A 125 -15.67 8.36 -3.68
N GLN A 126 -15.05 7.50 -4.50
CA GLN A 126 -15.67 6.33 -5.13
C GLN A 126 -15.28 5.02 -4.42
N THR A 127 -14.78 5.12 -3.20
CA THR A 127 -14.29 3.96 -2.48
C THR A 127 -15.39 3.04 -2.04
N ALA A 128 -15.07 1.79 -2.20
CA ALA A 128 -15.70 0.65 -1.55
C ALA A 128 -16.36 1.08 -0.25
N ASP A 129 -17.65 1.00 -0.23
CA ASP A 129 -18.45 1.12 0.98
C ASP A 129 -17.68 0.38 2.09
N ALA A 130 -17.48 1.00 3.25
CA ALA A 130 -16.81 0.35 4.38
C ALA A 130 -17.48 -0.99 4.75
N ARG A 131 -18.63 -1.26 4.15
CA ARG A 131 -19.45 -2.46 4.22
C ARG A 131 -19.11 -3.52 3.17
N GLU A 132 -18.32 -3.18 2.12
CA GLU A 132 -17.87 -4.18 1.16
C GLU A 132 -16.78 -5.06 1.78
N ARG A 133 -17.04 -6.36 1.78
CA ARG A 133 -16.09 -7.38 2.23
C ARG A 133 -15.89 -8.43 1.14
N ASP A 134 -14.65 -8.82 0.95
CA ASP A 134 -14.30 -9.92 0.08
C ASP A 134 -14.22 -11.20 0.92
N ILE A 135 -15.15 -12.12 0.67
CA ILE A 135 -15.22 -13.41 1.35
C ILE A 135 -14.70 -14.49 0.40
N ARG A 136 -13.78 -15.30 0.90
CA ARG A 136 -13.29 -16.47 0.18
C ARG A 136 -13.74 -17.73 0.90
N VAL A 137 -14.55 -18.54 0.22
CA VAL A 137 -15.06 -19.81 0.74
C VAL A 137 -14.57 -20.94 -0.15
N THR A 138 -14.11 -22.02 0.48
CA THR A 138 -13.72 -23.22 -0.24
C THR A 138 -14.75 -24.31 0.04
N VAL A 139 -15.34 -24.85 -1.02
CA VAL A 139 -16.38 -25.87 -0.97
C VAL A 139 -15.98 -27.10 -1.78
N PRO A 140 -16.41 -28.32 -1.42
CA PRO A 140 -16.24 -29.50 -2.24
C PRO A 140 -16.96 -29.39 -3.58
N GLU A 141 -16.43 -30.04 -4.62
CA GLU A 141 -16.98 -30.01 -5.99
C GLU A 141 -18.39 -30.58 -6.09
N ASN A 142 -18.75 -31.51 -5.21
CA ASN A 142 -20.06 -32.17 -5.19
C ASN A 142 -21.20 -31.30 -4.61
N LEU A 143 -20.92 -30.08 -4.13
CA LEU A 143 -21.92 -29.16 -3.62
C LEU A 143 -22.32 -28.13 -4.67
N ASP A 144 -23.63 -27.91 -4.83
CA ASP A 144 -24.14 -26.81 -5.64
C ASP A 144 -23.97 -25.49 -4.90
N TYR A 145 -22.88 -24.79 -5.24
CA TYR A 145 -22.53 -23.50 -4.62
C TYR A 145 -23.43 -22.35 -5.06
N SER A 146 -24.26 -22.53 -6.09
CA SER A 146 -25.10 -21.46 -6.64
C SER A 146 -26.26 -21.10 -5.69
N THR A 147 -26.74 -22.07 -4.93
CA THR A 147 -27.83 -21.91 -3.98
C THR A 147 -27.40 -21.95 -2.53
N LEU A 148 -26.25 -22.58 -2.23
CA LEU A 148 -25.79 -22.87 -0.88
C LEU A 148 -25.72 -21.64 0.05
N PHE A 149 -25.36 -20.50 -0.48
CA PHE A 149 -25.18 -19.27 0.30
C PHE A 149 -26.27 -18.21 0.04
N SER A 150 -27.28 -18.52 -0.80
CA SER A 150 -28.32 -17.55 -1.18
C SER A 150 -29.11 -17.04 0.02
N ASP A 151 -29.53 -17.94 0.89
CA ASP A 151 -30.35 -17.62 2.07
C ASP A 151 -29.53 -16.82 3.10
N LEU A 152 -28.27 -17.25 3.34
CA LEU A 152 -27.37 -16.57 4.26
C LEU A 152 -27.01 -15.15 3.76
N PHE A 153 -26.77 -14.99 2.47
CA PHE A 153 -26.50 -13.68 1.90
C PHE A 153 -27.74 -12.77 1.87
N ALA A 154 -28.93 -13.33 1.63
CA ALA A 154 -30.17 -12.56 1.67
C ALA A 154 -30.48 -12.01 3.08
N GLU A 155 -30.12 -12.75 4.13
CA GLU A 155 -30.33 -12.35 5.52
C GLU A 155 -29.35 -11.27 5.97
N HIS A 156 -28.04 -11.42 5.66
CA HIS A 156 -26.98 -10.61 6.26
C HIS A 156 -26.35 -9.59 5.32
N THR A 157 -26.67 -9.62 4.02
CA THR A 157 -26.07 -8.70 3.04
C THR A 157 -27.12 -7.90 2.27
N ASN A 158 -26.77 -6.66 1.89
CA ASN A 158 -27.58 -5.84 0.99
C ASN A 158 -27.40 -6.25 -0.47
N SER A 159 -26.18 -6.67 -0.81
CA SER A 159 -25.86 -7.19 -2.13
C SER A 159 -24.66 -8.14 -2.06
N TYR A 160 -24.64 -9.12 -2.94
CA TYR A 160 -23.50 -10.02 -3.11
C TYR A 160 -23.21 -10.25 -4.59
N LYS A 161 -21.93 -10.44 -4.91
CA LYS A 161 -21.48 -10.74 -6.27
C LYS A 161 -20.38 -11.78 -6.23
N LEU A 162 -20.56 -12.85 -7.00
CA LEU A 162 -19.51 -13.83 -7.21
C LEU A 162 -18.48 -13.26 -8.21
N LEU A 163 -17.26 -12.99 -7.72
CA LEU A 163 -16.19 -12.40 -8.52
C LEU A 163 -15.40 -13.45 -9.28
N ARG A 164 -15.16 -14.59 -8.63
CA ARG A 164 -14.29 -15.62 -9.20
C ARG A 164 -14.58 -16.98 -8.58
N VAL A 165 -14.55 -17.99 -9.43
CA VAL A 165 -14.50 -19.41 -9.06
C VAL A 165 -13.16 -19.96 -9.52
N LYS A 166 -12.42 -20.60 -8.63
CA LYS A 166 -11.18 -21.31 -8.96
C LYS A 166 -11.28 -22.74 -8.47
N THR A 167 -10.89 -23.67 -9.31
CA THR A 167 -10.67 -25.05 -8.91
C THR A 167 -9.33 -25.16 -8.18
N VAL A 168 -9.32 -25.78 -7.04
CA VAL A 168 -8.13 -26.02 -6.21
C VAL A 168 -8.05 -27.49 -5.84
N ASN A 169 -6.90 -27.92 -5.33
CA ASN A 169 -6.66 -29.29 -4.91
C ASN A 169 -6.98 -30.34 -6.00
N MET A 170 -6.37 -30.19 -7.19
CA MET A 170 -6.50 -31.08 -8.34
C MET A 170 -7.96 -31.32 -8.81
N GLY A 171 -8.85 -30.35 -8.58
CA GLY A 171 -10.23 -30.42 -9.04
C GLY A 171 -11.25 -30.80 -7.98
N SER A 172 -10.83 -31.24 -6.78
CA SER A 172 -11.75 -31.70 -5.73
C SER A 172 -12.44 -30.59 -4.92
N LEU A 173 -11.97 -29.35 -5.06
CA LEU A 173 -12.50 -28.22 -4.29
C LEU A 173 -12.67 -26.98 -5.20
N TYR A 174 -13.74 -26.22 -4.96
CA TYR A 174 -13.94 -24.90 -5.53
C TYR A 174 -13.61 -23.82 -4.51
N SER A 175 -12.77 -22.84 -4.87
CA SER A 175 -12.54 -21.62 -4.12
C SER A 175 -13.38 -20.52 -4.73
N LEU A 176 -14.45 -20.14 -4.02
CA LEU A 176 -15.39 -19.11 -4.40
C LEU A 176 -14.96 -17.79 -3.78
N HIS A 177 -14.93 -16.74 -4.58
CA HIS A 177 -14.58 -15.41 -4.13
C HIS A 177 -15.80 -14.51 -4.31
N TYR A 178 -16.47 -14.18 -3.21
CA TYR A 178 -17.62 -13.29 -3.17
C TYR A 178 -17.22 -11.91 -2.69
N ARG A 179 -17.82 -10.90 -3.29
CA ARG A 179 -17.86 -9.55 -2.73
C ARG A 179 -19.25 -9.33 -2.17
N VAL A 180 -19.32 -8.99 -0.91
CA VAL A 180 -20.58 -8.79 -0.18
C VAL A 180 -20.61 -7.40 0.43
N THR A 181 -21.78 -6.77 0.41
CA THR A 181 -22.06 -5.53 1.13
C THR A 181 -22.91 -5.87 2.33
N LEU A 182 -22.35 -5.80 3.54
CA LEU A 182 -23.04 -6.16 4.78
C LEU A 182 -24.19 -5.18 5.07
N LYS A 183 -25.26 -5.69 5.65
CA LYS A 183 -26.31 -4.86 6.27
C LYS A 183 -25.74 -4.25 7.55
N ASP A 184 -26.24 -3.05 7.94
CA ASP A 184 -25.99 -2.54 9.29
C ASP A 184 -26.61 -3.49 10.29
N THR A 185 -25.78 -4.17 11.03
CA THR A 185 -26.17 -4.78 12.30
C THR A 185 -25.69 -3.82 13.38
N ASP A 186 -26.63 -3.16 14.04
CA ASP A 186 -26.41 -2.50 15.32
C ASP A 186 -25.80 -3.49 16.33
#